data_85695dbe78179528e9ca73974df1c850
#
_entry.id   85695dbe78179528e9ca73974df1c850
#
_cell.length_a   1.000
_cell.length_b   1.000
_cell.length_c   1.000
_cell.angle_alpha   90.00
_cell.angle_beta   90.00
_cell.angle_gamma   90.00
#
_symmetry.space_group_name_H-M   'P 1'
#
loop_
_entity.id
_entity.type
_entity.pdbx_description
1 polymer ?
#
loop_
_entity_poly.entity_id
_entity_poly.type
_entity_poly.pdbx_seq_one_letter_code
_entity_poly.pdbx_strand_id
1 'polypeptide(L)'
;MKNVRLGFDEYESEGSRLITATVNKITIVNSYVPQGVHPLLKQFRYKLDFLRRLYDYFDKNFQQDTALLWMGDFNVAPEPIDVYDPNHLLGNIGYHPDEHAALQRFKEWGFVDVFRLYQHDPGQYTFWDYRVKNAIARKIGWRVDHVWATPTLAKKSTKAWIDIAPRLLERPSDHTIIVAEFRI
;
A
#
# COMPACT_ATOMS: atom_id res chain seq x y z
N MET A 1 1.18 -14.02 17.82
CA MET A 1 1.05 -12.58 17.62
C MET A 1 1.15 -11.89 18.98
N LYS A 2 1.95 -10.82 19.08
CA LYS A 2 2.20 -10.05 20.31
C LYS A 2 2.15 -8.54 20.00
N ASN A 3 2.12 -7.71 21.03
CA ASN A 3 2.23 -6.24 20.91
C ASN A 3 1.23 -5.64 19.92
N VAL A 4 -0.03 -6.07 19.98
CA VAL A 4 -1.08 -5.55 19.10
C VAL A 4 -1.47 -4.15 19.54
N ARG A 5 -1.44 -3.19 18.61
CA ARG A 5 -1.84 -1.79 18.80
C ARG A 5 -2.76 -1.38 17.66
N LEU A 6 -3.78 -0.59 17.96
CA LEU A 6 -4.71 0.00 17.00
C LEU A 6 -4.49 1.51 16.95
N GLY A 7 -4.56 2.09 15.75
CA GLY A 7 -4.33 3.52 15.55
C GLY A 7 -2.88 3.96 15.75
N PHE A 8 -2.65 5.26 15.73
CA PHE A 8 -1.32 5.87 15.91
C PHE A 8 -0.92 5.93 17.39
N ASP A 9 -1.87 6.13 18.31
CA ASP A 9 -1.66 6.15 19.76
C ASP A 9 -2.91 5.65 20.52
N GLU A 10 -2.87 5.63 21.85
CA GLU A 10 -3.93 5.07 22.70
C GLU A 10 -5.27 5.84 22.64
N TYR A 11 -5.27 7.05 22.12
CA TYR A 11 -6.44 7.95 22.07
C TYR A 11 -6.97 8.15 20.66
N GLU A 12 -6.52 7.37 19.71
CA GLU A 12 -6.66 7.64 18.29
C GLU A 12 -7.98 7.13 17.70
N SER A 13 -8.69 8.01 16.99
CA SER A 13 -9.89 7.66 16.22
C SER A 13 -9.63 6.78 15.00
N GLU A 14 -8.37 6.61 14.60
CA GLU A 14 -7.94 5.86 13.40
C GLU A 14 -7.73 4.36 13.65
N GLY A 15 -8.18 3.83 14.79
CA GLY A 15 -7.99 2.42 15.15
C GLY A 15 -8.51 1.41 14.13
N SER A 16 -9.50 1.79 13.32
CA SER A 16 -10.00 0.94 12.22
C SER A 16 -9.14 0.98 10.95
N ARG A 17 -8.16 1.90 10.86
CA ARG A 17 -7.32 2.10 9.67
C ARG A 17 -5.88 1.68 9.84
N LEU A 18 -5.44 1.47 11.05
CA LEU A 18 -4.06 1.13 11.38
C LEU A 18 -4.02 0.07 12.46
N ILE A 19 -3.32 -1.01 12.19
CA ILE A 19 -2.98 -2.05 13.17
C ILE A 19 -1.49 -2.36 13.09
N THR A 20 -0.86 -2.41 14.24
CA THR A 20 0.53 -2.87 14.39
C THR A 20 0.56 -4.11 15.26
N ALA A 21 1.33 -5.11 14.86
CA ALA A 21 1.52 -6.33 15.64
C ALA A 21 2.90 -6.94 15.40
N THR A 22 3.39 -7.74 16.34
CA THR A 22 4.63 -8.53 16.16
C THR A 22 4.27 -9.99 15.92
N VAL A 23 4.77 -10.55 14.81
CA VAL A 23 4.64 -11.97 14.44
C VAL A 23 6.05 -12.50 14.13
N ASN A 24 6.47 -13.55 14.81
CA ASN A 24 7.80 -14.18 14.61
C ASN A 24 8.97 -13.17 14.56
N LYS A 25 8.98 -12.22 15.51
CA LYS A 25 9.99 -11.13 15.62
C LYS A 25 9.95 -10.08 14.48
N ILE A 26 8.97 -10.16 13.59
CA ILE A 26 8.73 -9.12 12.59
C ILE A 26 7.61 -8.23 13.11
N THR A 27 7.83 -6.92 13.06
CA THR A 27 6.76 -5.95 13.26
C THR A 27 6.01 -5.77 11.95
N ILE A 28 4.71 -5.96 11.99
CA ILE A 28 3.80 -5.78 10.86
C ILE A 28 2.92 -4.58 11.16
N VAL A 29 2.92 -3.62 10.27
CA VAL A 29 2.00 -2.49 10.26
C VAL A 29 1.09 -2.66 9.05
N ASN A 30 -0.20 -2.83 9.29
CA ASN A 30 -1.21 -2.88 8.23
C ASN A 30 -2.03 -1.60 8.29
N SER A 31 -2.14 -0.91 7.15
CA SER A 31 -2.87 0.35 7.05
C SER A 31 -3.89 0.33 5.91
N TYR A 32 -5.04 0.96 6.17
CA TYR A 32 -6.02 1.32 5.17
C TYR A 32 -6.00 2.84 5.00
N VAL A 33 -5.18 3.33 4.07
CA VAL A 33 -5.04 4.76 3.78
C VAL A 33 -6.37 5.29 3.22
N PRO A 34 -6.87 6.45 3.69
CA PRO A 34 -8.09 7.04 3.13
C PRO A 34 -8.04 7.21 1.62
N GLN A 35 -9.12 6.94 0.92
CA GLN A 35 -9.16 7.06 -0.55
C GLN A 35 -8.97 8.51 -1.03
N GLY A 36 -9.63 9.50 -0.37
CA GLY A 36 -9.48 10.92 -0.66
C GLY A 36 -10.53 11.54 -1.58
N VAL A 37 -11.30 10.76 -2.33
CA VAL A 37 -12.44 11.14 -3.21
C VAL A 37 -12.07 12.04 -4.38
N HIS A 38 -11.57 13.26 -4.16
CA HIS A 38 -11.19 14.21 -5.20
C HIS A 38 -10.16 15.22 -4.65
N PRO A 39 -9.15 15.64 -5.44
CA PRO A 39 -8.04 16.49 -4.96
C PRO A 39 -8.46 17.82 -4.35
N LEU A 40 -9.57 18.42 -4.79
CA LEU A 40 -10.08 19.68 -4.27
C LEU A 40 -10.88 19.56 -2.97
N LEU A 41 -11.20 18.35 -2.51
CA LEU A 41 -12.03 18.13 -1.35
C LEU A 41 -11.22 17.95 -0.07
N LYS A 42 -11.88 18.18 1.08
CA LYS A 42 -11.27 17.98 2.42
C LYS A 42 -10.79 16.54 2.65
N GLN A 43 -11.42 15.56 1.99
CA GLN A 43 -11.05 14.15 2.08
C GLN A 43 -9.65 13.88 1.51
N PHE A 44 -9.22 14.63 0.50
CA PHE A 44 -7.86 14.53 -0.02
C PHE A 44 -6.83 15.08 0.98
N ARG A 45 -7.14 16.20 1.61
CA ARG A 45 -6.27 16.76 2.67
C ARG A 45 -6.17 15.82 3.86
N TYR A 46 -7.28 15.19 4.24
CA TYR A 46 -7.28 14.15 5.28
C TYR A 46 -6.41 12.95 4.91
N LYS A 47 -6.44 12.49 3.65
CA LYS A 47 -5.54 11.45 3.15
C LYS A 47 -4.07 11.83 3.27
N LEU A 48 -3.71 13.02 2.84
CA LEU A 48 -2.33 13.52 2.94
C LEU A 48 -1.89 13.70 4.41
N ASP A 49 -2.78 14.18 5.27
CA ASP A 49 -2.52 14.26 6.71
C ASP A 49 -2.35 12.86 7.33
N PHE A 50 -3.17 11.89 6.96
CA PHE A 50 -3.02 10.51 7.39
C PHE A 50 -1.64 9.94 7.00
N LEU A 51 -1.20 10.14 5.75
CA LEU A 51 0.12 9.70 5.27
C LEU A 51 1.25 10.42 6.05
N ARG A 52 1.12 11.72 6.33
CA ARG A 52 2.08 12.45 7.15
C ARG A 52 2.17 11.86 8.56
N ARG A 53 1.03 11.64 9.24
CA ARG A 53 0.97 11.04 10.59
C ARG A 53 1.50 9.61 10.59
N LEU A 54 1.27 8.85 9.53
CA LEU A 54 1.81 7.50 9.38
C LEU A 54 3.34 7.53 9.23
N TYR A 55 3.89 8.50 8.48
CA TYR A 55 5.31 8.74 8.41
C TYR A 55 5.91 9.07 9.78
N ASP A 56 5.31 10.03 10.49
CA ASP A 56 5.75 10.44 11.83
C ASP A 56 5.68 9.25 12.82
N TYR A 57 4.68 8.37 12.66
CA TYR A 57 4.55 7.13 13.44
C TYR A 57 5.70 6.17 13.19
N PHE A 58 6.11 5.96 11.93
CA PHE A 58 7.27 5.13 11.62
C PHE A 58 8.56 5.74 12.16
N ASP A 59 8.79 7.00 11.90
CA ASP A 59 10.01 7.71 12.29
C ASP A 59 10.20 7.73 13.82
N LYS A 60 9.11 7.91 14.57
CA LYS A 60 9.12 7.93 16.04
C LYS A 60 9.33 6.55 16.68
N ASN A 61 8.74 5.49 16.10
CA ASN A 61 8.61 4.20 16.78
C ASN A 61 9.55 3.12 16.25
N PHE A 62 10.18 3.31 15.09
CA PHE A 62 10.99 2.29 14.46
C PHE A 62 12.31 2.85 13.92
N GLN A 63 13.22 1.95 13.61
CA GLN A 63 14.49 2.25 12.97
C GLN A 63 14.61 1.48 11.65
N GLN A 64 15.42 1.96 10.72
CA GLN A 64 15.56 1.36 9.38
C GLN A 64 16.14 -0.06 9.41
N ASP A 65 16.86 -0.44 10.45
CA ASP A 65 17.42 -1.77 10.68
C ASP A 65 16.42 -2.74 11.36
N THR A 66 15.28 -2.24 11.86
CA THR A 66 14.20 -3.06 12.42
C THR A 66 13.62 -3.96 11.33
N ALA A 67 13.32 -5.23 11.66
CA ALA A 67 12.55 -6.11 10.77
C ALA A 67 11.09 -5.66 10.74
N LEU A 68 10.76 -4.73 9.85
CA LEU A 68 9.47 -4.05 9.76
C LEU A 68 8.84 -4.27 8.38
N LEU A 69 7.56 -4.65 8.38
CA LEU A 69 6.71 -4.80 7.20
C LEU A 69 5.57 -3.80 7.27
N TRP A 70 5.42 -2.95 6.28
CA TRP A 70 4.24 -2.11 6.08
C TRP A 70 3.44 -2.62 4.88
N MET A 71 2.17 -2.94 5.10
CA MET A 71 1.30 -3.53 4.08
C MET A 71 -0.13 -2.99 4.19
N GLY A 72 -0.94 -3.27 3.17
CA GLY A 72 -2.35 -2.91 3.11
C GLY A 72 -2.72 -2.11 1.88
N ASP A 73 -3.93 -1.54 1.90
CA ASP A 73 -4.42 -0.65 0.86
C ASP A 73 -3.90 0.78 1.11
N PHE A 74 -2.96 1.19 0.27
CA PHE A 74 -2.42 2.56 0.33
C PHE A 74 -3.28 3.55 -0.44
N ASN A 75 -4.23 3.07 -1.25
CA ASN A 75 -5.04 3.89 -2.14
C ASN A 75 -4.22 4.82 -3.06
N VAL A 76 -2.95 4.48 -3.30
CA VAL A 76 -2.02 5.21 -4.18
C VAL A 76 -1.26 4.22 -5.06
N ALA A 77 -1.20 4.52 -6.34
CA ALA A 77 -0.30 3.87 -7.29
C ALA A 77 0.99 4.69 -7.37
N PRO A 78 2.14 4.19 -6.85
CA PRO A 78 3.34 5.01 -6.69
C PRO A 78 4.11 5.31 -7.98
N GLU A 79 3.95 4.49 -9.02
CA GLU A 79 4.75 4.57 -10.24
C GLU A 79 3.85 4.53 -11.50
N PRO A 80 4.31 5.02 -12.67
CA PRO A 80 3.55 4.95 -13.91
C PRO A 80 3.14 3.53 -14.31
N ILE A 81 3.96 2.54 -13.99
CA ILE A 81 3.71 1.12 -14.24
C ILE A 81 2.55 0.55 -13.39
N ASP A 82 2.11 1.27 -12.36
CA ASP A 82 1.10 0.86 -11.40
C ASP A 82 -0.33 1.26 -11.81
N VAL A 83 -0.49 1.94 -12.93
CA VAL A 83 -1.76 2.37 -13.49
C VAL A 83 -1.88 2.01 -14.97
N TYR A 84 -3.11 1.85 -15.45
CA TYR A 84 -3.35 1.45 -16.83
C TYR A 84 -3.11 2.56 -17.87
N ASP A 85 -3.18 3.83 -17.48
CA ASP A 85 -2.96 5.00 -18.35
C ASP A 85 -2.34 6.16 -17.55
N PRO A 86 -1.01 6.14 -17.35
CA PRO A 86 -0.34 7.12 -16.50
C PRO A 86 -0.45 8.56 -17.01
N ASN A 87 -0.57 8.77 -18.34
CA ASN A 87 -0.65 10.11 -18.90
C ASN A 87 -2.01 10.75 -18.64
N HIS A 88 -3.09 9.98 -18.78
CA HIS A 88 -4.46 10.45 -18.55
C HIS A 88 -4.81 10.54 -17.07
N LEU A 89 -4.22 9.71 -16.24
CA LEU A 89 -4.55 9.59 -14.81
C LEU A 89 -3.76 10.54 -13.91
N LEU A 90 -2.68 11.14 -14.40
CA LEU A 90 -1.86 12.05 -13.60
C LEU A 90 -2.70 13.23 -13.06
N GLY A 91 -2.61 13.44 -11.75
CA GLY A 91 -3.40 14.45 -11.04
C GLY A 91 -4.76 13.97 -10.52
N ASN A 92 -5.18 12.75 -10.87
CA ASN A 92 -6.36 12.12 -10.27
C ASN A 92 -6.04 11.51 -8.91
N ILE A 93 -7.09 11.30 -8.11
CA ILE A 93 -6.96 10.60 -6.82
C ILE A 93 -6.33 9.22 -7.00
N GLY A 94 -5.42 8.85 -6.14
CA GLY A 94 -4.66 7.61 -6.21
C GLY A 94 -3.45 7.67 -7.16
N TYR A 95 -3.31 8.75 -7.95
CA TYR A 95 -2.16 8.98 -8.84
C TYR A 95 -1.88 10.49 -8.96
N HIS A 96 -1.82 11.18 -7.82
CA HIS A 96 -1.61 12.62 -7.73
C HIS A 96 -0.17 12.94 -7.30
N PRO A 97 0.46 14.02 -7.81
CA PRO A 97 1.84 14.40 -7.42
C PRO A 97 2.04 14.52 -5.91
N ASP A 98 1.07 15.07 -5.16
CA ASP A 98 1.17 15.20 -3.71
C ASP A 98 1.15 13.83 -3.01
N GLU A 99 0.40 12.85 -3.54
CA GLU A 99 0.39 11.47 -3.03
C GLU A 99 1.74 10.79 -3.33
N HIS A 100 2.30 11.00 -4.52
CA HIS A 100 3.62 10.50 -4.88
C HIS A 100 4.71 11.09 -3.98
N ALA A 101 4.66 12.42 -3.72
CA ALA A 101 5.58 13.07 -2.82
C ALA A 101 5.47 12.52 -1.39
N ALA A 102 4.24 12.25 -0.92
CA ALA A 102 4.03 11.63 0.38
C ALA A 102 4.63 10.20 0.46
N LEU A 103 4.42 9.36 -0.57
CA LEU A 103 5.00 8.01 -0.60
C LEU A 103 6.53 8.02 -0.79
N GLN A 104 7.07 9.00 -1.53
CA GLN A 104 8.50 9.15 -1.71
C GLN A 104 9.24 9.32 -0.37
N ARG A 105 8.66 10.04 0.59
CA ARG A 105 9.23 10.18 1.94
C ARG A 105 9.44 8.84 2.64
N PHE A 106 8.53 7.87 2.46
CA PHE A 106 8.70 6.52 3.05
C PHE A 106 9.82 5.74 2.35
N LYS A 107 10.00 5.90 1.03
CA LYS A 107 11.13 5.32 0.31
C LYS A 107 12.46 5.93 0.82
N GLU A 108 12.50 7.23 1.02
CA GLU A 108 13.67 7.96 1.57
C GLU A 108 13.95 7.57 3.03
N TRP A 109 12.90 7.31 3.84
CA TRP A 109 13.05 6.75 5.17
C TRP A 109 13.66 5.35 5.16
N GLY A 110 13.59 4.62 4.02
CA GLY A 110 14.24 3.34 3.81
C GLY A 110 13.31 2.19 3.42
N PHE A 111 12.02 2.40 3.26
CA PHE A 111 11.13 1.33 2.80
C PHE A 111 11.40 0.93 1.35
N VAL A 112 11.40 -0.38 1.12
CA VAL A 112 11.56 -1.04 -0.18
C VAL A 112 10.23 -1.65 -0.59
N ASP A 113 9.75 -1.36 -1.78
CA ASP A 113 8.60 -2.05 -2.38
C ASP A 113 9.00 -3.49 -2.74
N VAL A 114 8.57 -4.45 -1.92
CA VAL A 114 8.96 -5.86 -2.07
C VAL A 114 8.42 -6.45 -3.36
N PHE A 115 7.23 -6.03 -3.79
CA PHE A 115 6.66 -6.51 -5.05
C PHE A 115 7.53 -6.14 -6.25
N ARG A 116 8.05 -4.91 -6.28
CA ARG A 116 8.90 -4.40 -7.37
C ARG A 116 10.32 -4.96 -7.37
N LEU A 117 10.72 -5.72 -6.35
CA LEU A 117 11.96 -6.52 -6.42
C LEU A 117 11.84 -7.72 -7.39
N TYR A 118 10.62 -8.19 -7.66
CA TYR A 118 10.36 -9.41 -8.42
C TYR A 118 9.53 -9.20 -9.68
N GLN A 119 8.72 -8.15 -9.73
CA GLN A 119 7.74 -7.91 -10.79
C GLN A 119 7.99 -6.56 -11.45
N HIS A 120 8.50 -6.57 -12.67
CA HIS A 120 8.89 -5.38 -13.42
C HIS A 120 7.97 -5.08 -14.62
N ASP A 121 7.02 -5.98 -14.90
CA ASP A 121 6.10 -5.81 -16.02
C ASP A 121 4.91 -4.92 -15.68
N PRO A 122 4.38 -4.14 -16.65
CA PRO A 122 3.14 -3.39 -16.51
C PRO A 122 1.92 -4.32 -16.45
N GLY A 123 0.79 -3.78 -15.99
CA GLY A 123 -0.47 -4.53 -15.95
C GLY A 123 -0.62 -5.47 -14.75
N GLN A 124 0.25 -5.33 -13.75
CA GLN A 124 0.18 -6.04 -12.48
C GLN A 124 -0.62 -5.19 -11.48
N TYR A 125 -1.92 -5.43 -11.40
CA TYR A 125 -2.84 -4.60 -10.63
C TYR A 125 -3.46 -5.37 -9.47
N THR A 126 -3.89 -4.63 -8.44
CA THR A 126 -4.60 -5.19 -7.28
C THR A 126 -6.05 -4.71 -7.20
N PHE A 127 -6.41 -3.67 -7.95
CA PHE A 127 -7.74 -3.05 -7.95
C PHE A 127 -8.28 -2.87 -9.37
N TRP A 128 -9.59 -3.18 -9.56
CA TRP A 128 -10.36 -2.93 -10.80
C TRP A 128 -11.76 -2.46 -10.46
N ASP A 129 -12.08 -1.21 -10.80
CA ASP A 129 -13.37 -0.59 -10.52
C ASP A 129 -14.53 -1.39 -11.15
N TYR A 130 -15.51 -1.79 -10.34
CA TYR A 130 -16.72 -2.49 -10.80
C TYR A 130 -17.52 -1.74 -11.86
N ARG A 131 -17.43 -0.40 -11.88
CA ARG A 131 -18.13 0.45 -12.85
C ARG A 131 -17.53 0.31 -14.25
N VAL A 132 -16.34 -0.22 -14.40
CA VAL A 132 -15.68 -0.45 -15.68
C VAL A 132 -15.96 -1.87 -16.16
N LYS A 133 -16.80 -1.99 -17.19
CA LYS A 133 -17.13 -3.28 -17.79
C LYS A 133 -15.88 -3.99 -18.33
N ASN A 134 -15.71 -5.26 -17.94
CA ASN A 134 -14.59 -6.11 -18.33
C ASN A 134 -13.20 -5.51 -18.00
N ALA A 135 -13.08 -4.79 -16.89
CA ALA A 135 -11.86 -4.09 -16.48
C ALA A 135 -10.62 -4.99 -16.46
N ILE A 136 -10.74 -6.23 -15.95
CA ILE A 136 -9.65 -7.21 -15.91
C ILE A 136 -9.18 -7.59 -17.32
N ALA A 137 -10.10 -8.02 -18.18
CA ALA A 137 -9.78 -8.43 -19.56
C ALA A 137 -9.19 -7.28 -20.39
N ARG A 138 -9.62 -6.05 -20.11
CA ARG A 138 -9.13 -4.82 -20.75
C ARG A 138 -7.86 -4.27 -20.09
N LYS A 139 -7.38 -4.89 -19.01
CA LYS A 139 -6.25 -4.43 -18.19
C LYS A 139 -6.40 -2.98 -17.69
N ILE A 140 -7.63 -2.57 -17.34
CA ILE A 140 -7.93 -1.25 -16.77
C ILE A 140 -7.94 -1.39 -15.26
N GLY A 141 -6.79 -1.28 -14.64
CA GLY A 141 -6.60 -1.50 -13.20
C GLY A 141 -5.51 -0.62 -12.60
N TRP A 142 -5.34 -0.76 -11.31
CA TRP A 142 -4.39 -0.02 -10.48
C TRP A 142 -3.73 -0.96 -9.47
N ARG A 143 -2.46 -0.76 -9.18
CA ARG A 143 -1.82 -1.38 -8.01
C ARG A 143 -1.84 -0.37 -6.86
N VAL A 144 -2.74 -0.57 -5.93
CA VAL A 144 -2.95 0.30 -4.76
C VAL A 144 -2.74 -0.42 -3.42
N ASP A 145 -2.74 -1.76 -3.46
CA ASP A 145 -2.34 -2.60 -2.32
C ASP A 145 -0.85 -2.90 -2.40
N HIS A 146 -0.16 -2.79 -1.28
CA HIS A 146 1.30 -2.84 -1.25
C HIS A 146 1.85 -3.70 -0.11
N VAL A 147 3.08 -4.16 -0.29
CA VAL A 147 3.91 -4.81 0.72
C VAL A 147 5.28 -4.15 0.66
N TRP A 148 5.55 -3.26 1.60
CA TRP A 148 6.82 -2.57 1.74
C TRP A 148 7.55 -3.03 2.98
N ALA A 149 8.87 -3.18 2.90
CA ALA A 149 9.69 -3.66 4.00
C ALA A 149 10.93 -2.80 4.19
N THR A 150 11.43 -2.74 5.42
CA THR A 150 12.78 -2.21 5.69
C THR A 150 13.83 -3.04 4.95
N PRO A 151 15.01 -2.48 4.62
CA PRO A 151 16.06 -3.18 3.89
C PRO A 151 16.48 -4.50 4.54
N THR A 152 16.54 -4.53 5.87
CA THR A 152 16.88 -5.75 6.65
C THR A 152 15.88 -6.88 6.40
N LEU A 153 14.59 -6.57 6.28
CA LEU A 153 13.55 -7.56 6.00
C LEU A 153 13.44 -7.83 4.50
N ALA A 154 13.52 -6.81 3.66
CA ALA A 154 13.44 -6.95 2.20
C ALA A 154 14.48 -7.93 1.63
N LYS A 155 15.71 -7.92 2.18
CA LYS A 155 16.78 -8.90 1.83
C LYS A 155 16.41 -10.36 2.12
N LYS A 156 15.41 -10.61 2.96
CA LYS A 156 14.93 -11.95 3.30
C LYS A 156 13.71 -12.35 2.46
N SER A 157 13.19 -11.47 1.63
CA SER A 157 12.12 -11.82 0.69
C SER A 157 12.64 -12.82 -0.35
N THR A 158 11.78 -13.72 -0.78
CA THR A 158 12.12 -14.77 -1.75
C THR A 158 11.24 -14.73 -2.98
N LYS A 159 10.05 -14.12 -2.87
CA LYS A 159 9.08 -14.00 -3.96
C LYS A 159 8.01 -12.96 -3.62
N ALA A 160 7.46 -12.32 -4.65
CA ALA A 160 6.23 -11.54 -4.53
C ALA A 160 5.41 -11.62 -5.82
N TRP A 161 4.06 -11.67 -5.68
CA TRP A 161 3.14 -11.76 -6.81
C TRP A 161 1.76 -11.22 -6.43
N ILE A 162 0.92 -11.00 -7.42
CA ILE A 162 -0.50 -10.71 -7.25
C ILE A 162 -1.27 -12.00 -7.57
N ASP A 163 -2.08 -12.46 -6.63
CA ASP A 163 -2.99 -13.60 -6.84
C ASP A 163 -4.31 -13.10 -7.40
N ILE A 164 -4.53 -13.29 -8.69
CA ILE A 164 -5.75 -12.87 -9.38
C ILE A 164 -6.95 -13.81 -9.13
N ALA A 165 -6.71 -15.01 -8.64
CA ALA A 165 -7.77 -16.03 -8.52
C ALA A 165 -8.98 -15.56 -7.67
N PRO A 166 -8.81 -14.89 -6.52
CA PRO A 166 -9.94 -14.37 -5.75
C PRO A 166 -10.79 -13.36 -6.51
N ARG A 167 -10.18 -12.57 -7.41
CA ARG A 167 -10.88 -11.56 -8.22
C ARG A 167 -11.73 -12.16 -9.35
N LEU A 168 -11.52 -13.43 -9.68
CA LEU A 168 -12.24 -14.17 -10.72
C LEU A 168 -13.38 -15.02 -10.17
N LEU A 169 -13.64 -15.02 -8.85
CA LEU A 169 -14.73 -15.74 -8.21
C LEU A 169 -16.08 -15.07 -8.48
N GLU A 170 -17.18 -15.76 -8.16
CA GLU A 170 -18.52 -15.18 -8.16
C GLU A 170 -18.61 -14.11 -7.07
N ARG A 171 -19.09 -12.90 -7.42
CA ARG A 171 -19.21 -11.72 -6.53
C ARG A 171 -17.89 -11.40 -5.77
N PRO A 172 -16.77 -11.23 -6.49
CA PRO A 172 -15.50 -10.97 -5.88
C PRO A 172 -15.41 -9.56 -5.30
N SER A 173 -14.39 -9.26 -4.49
CA SER A 173 -13.98 -7.88 -4.19
C SER A 173 -13.51 -7.16 -5.45
N ASP A 174 -13.53 -5.83 -5.49
CA ASP A 174 -12.85 -5.01 -6.52
C ASP A 174 -11.32 -5.00 -6.35
N HIS A 175 -10.83 -5.47 -5.20
CA HIS A 175 -9.42 -5.76 -4.95
C HIS A 175 -9.09 -7.25 -5.07
N THR A 176 -7.80 -7.54 -5.24
CA THR A 176 -7.24 -8.87 -5.11
C THR A 176 -6.01 -8.87 -4.21
N ILE A 177 -5.47 -10.05 -3.92
CA ILE A 177 -4.43 -10.25 -2.92
C ILE A 177 -3.05 -10.02 -3.54
N ILE A 178 -2.23 -9.17 -2.89
CA ILE A 178 -0.79 -9.13 -3.08
C ILE A 178 -0.10 -10.02 -2.05
N VAL A 179 0.86 -10.81 -2.46
CA VAL A 179 1.58 -11.78 -1.62
C VAL A 179 3.08 -11.51 -1.68
N ALA A 180 3.75 -11.63 -0.54
CA ALA A 180 5.20 -11.67 -0.45
C ALA A 180 5.65 -12.77 0.50
N GLU A 181 6.66 -13.52 0.09
CA GLU A 181 7.26 -14.60 0.88
C GLU A 181 8.61 -14.16 1.44
N PHE A 182 8.86 -14.53 2.71
CA PHE A 182 10.11 -14.22 3.40
C PHE A 182 10.69 -15.47 4.05
N ARG A 183 12.00 -15.65 3.96
CA ARG A 183 12.74 -16.66 4.72
C ARG A 183 13.19 -16.05 6.05
N ILE A 184 12.59 -16.50 7.16
CA ILE A 184 12.77 -15.95 8.51
C ILE A 184 13.52 -16.95 9.39
#